data_6808ba47eac80dcff83ebcf26bca864f
#
_entry.id   6808ba47eac80dcff83ebcf26bca864f
#
_cell.length_a   1.000
_cell.length_b   1.000
_cell.length_c   1.000
_cell.angle_alpha   90.00
_cell.angle_beta   90.00
_cell.angle_gamma   90.00
#
_symmetry.space_group_name_H-M   'P 1'
#
loop_
_entity.id
_entity.type
_entity.pdbx_description
1 polymer ?
#
loop_
_entity_poly.entity_id
_entity_poly.type
_entity_poly.pdbx_seq_one_letter_code
_entity_poly.pdbx_strand_id
1 'polypeptide(L)' 'MDKEYLEAAADAIQAKLPDNHGFILLATPFGESENNRLTYISNLRREDAIRVLKEWLIQAGGAEEWMKHIK' A
#
# COMPACT_ATOMS: atom_id res chain seq x y z
N MET A 1 13.00 0.02 7.94
CA MET A 1 12.91 -1.26 7.23
C MET A 1 13.71 -1.18 5.96
N ASP A 2 14.55 -2.15 5.73
CA ASP A 2 15.37 -2.16 4.54
C ASP A 2 14.56 -2.48 3.31
N LYS A 3 14.96 -1.86 2.23
CA LYS A 3 14.30 -2.06 0.96
C LYS A 3 14.37 -3.52 0.51
N GLU A 4 15.47 -4.19 0.81
CA GLU A 4 15.61 -5.61 0.47
C GLU A 4 14.57 -6.48 1.15
N TYR A 5 14.23 -6.14 2.37
CA TYR A 5 13.22 -6.88 3.11
C TYR A 5 11.87 -6.77 2.44
N LEU A 6 11.53 -5.57 2.00
CA LEU A 6 10.28 -5.35 1.30
C LEU A 6 10.25 -6.05 -0.06
N GLU A 7 11.36 -6.04 -0.77
CA GLU A 7 11.45 -6.71 -2.06
C GLU A 7 11.25 -8.22 -1.92
N ALA A 8 11.82 -8.81 -0.88
CA ALA A 8 11.64 -10.23 -0.63
C ALA A 8 10.17 -10.56 -0.32
N ALA A 9 9.53 -9.72 0.47
CA ALA A 9 8.10 -9.90 0.77
C ALA A 9 7.25 -9.75 -0.49
N ALA A 10 7.58 -8.77 -1.31
CA ALA A 10 6.85 -8.55 -2.55
C ALA A 10 6.99 -9.72 -3.50
N ASP A 11 8.19 -10.29 -3.61
CA ASP A 11 8.40 -11.45 -4.44
C ASP A 11 7.58 -12.64 -3.98
N ALA A 12 7.49 -12.84 -2.67
CA ALA A 12 6.69 -13.91 -2.11
C ALA A 12 5.21 -13.73 -2.42
N ILE A 13 4.73 -12.51 -2.31
CA ILE A 13 3.33 -12.21 -2.62
C ILE A 13 3.06 -12.45 -4.10
N GLN A 14 3.93 -11.96 -4.95
CA GLN A 14 3.74 -12.10 -6.38
C GLN A 14 3.73 -13.56 -6.82
N ALA A 15 4.55 -14.38 -6.20
CA ALA A 15 4.59 -15.80 -6.51
C ALA A 15 3.31 -16.52 -6.17
N LYS A 16 2.54 -15.98 -5.23
CA LYS A 16 1.29 -16.61 -4.80
C LYS A 16 0.04 -16.05 -5.45
N LEU A 17 0.18 -14.94 -6.16
CA LEU A 17 -0.95 -14.36 -6.85
C LEU A 17 -1.17 -15.02 -8.20
N PRO A 18 -2.42 -15.10 -8.65
CA PRO A 18 -2.69 -15.55 -10.01
C PRO A 18 -2.07 -14.60 -11.03
N ASP A 19 -1.86 -15.11 -12.23
CA ASP A 19 -1.42 -14.29 -13.34
C ASP A 19 -2.43 -13.16 -13.57
N ASN A 20 -1.97 -12.04 -14.06
CA ASN A 20 -2.81 -10.87 -14.35
C ASN A 20 -3.31 -10.14 -13.11
N HIS A 21 -2.72 -10.41 -11.97
CA HIS A 21 -3.08 -9.69 -10.76
C HIS A 21 -1.96 -8.76 -10.35
N GLY A 22 -2.34 -7.54 -10.04
CA GLY A 22 -1.42 -6.58 -9.44
C GLY A 22 -1.53 -6.60 -7.94
N PHE A 23 -0.54 -6.04 -7.27
CA PHE A 23 -0.57 -5.91 -5.83
C PHE A 23 0.08 -4.61 -5.39
N ILE A 24 -0.26 -4.19 -4.20
CA ILE A 24 0.36 -3.05 -3.55
C ILE A 24 0.69 -3.47 -2.13
N LEU A 25 1.95 -3.34 -1.76
CA LEU A 25 2.41 -3.64 -0.42
C LEU A 25 2.83 -2.35 0.24
N LEU A 26 2.17 -2.03 1.35
CA LEU A 26 2.48 -0.86 2.14
C LEU A 26 3.07 -1.28 3.47
N ALA A 27 4.10 -0.61 3.89
CA ALA A 27 4.71 -0.89 5.17
C ALA A 27 5.00 0.42 5.90
N THR A 28 4.71 0.43 7.18
CA THR A 28 4.95 1.58 8.02
C THR A 28 5.35 1.09 9.41
N PRO A 29 6.26 1.78 10.09
CA PRO A 29 6.61 1.40 11.45
C PRO A 29 5.42 1.53 12.39
N PHE A 30 5.39 0.72 13.43
CA PHE A 30 4.44 0.91 14.50
C PHE A 30 4.83 2.12 15.33
N GLY A 31 3.82 2.73 15.91
CA GLY A 31 4.04 3.78 16.88
C GLY A 31 3.86 5.17 16.30
N GLU A 32 3.89 6.12 17.23
CA GLU A 32 3.73 7.52 16.88
C GLU A 32 5.11 8.13 16.70
N SER A 33 5.60 8.06 15.51
CA SER A 33 6.87 8.69 15.19
C SER A 33 6.60 9.87 14.29
N GLU A 34 7.28 10.96 14.56
CA GLU A 34 7.18 12.13 13.69
C GLU A 34 7.69 11.84 12.29
N ASN A 35 8.52 10.83 12.18
CA ASN A 35 9.11 10.43 10.91
C ASN A 35 8.53 9.14 10.40
N ASN A 36 7.25 8.97 10.55
CA ASN A 36 6.57 7.81 9.99
C ASN A 36 6.80 7.77 8.50
N ARG A 37 7.57 6.81 8.07
CA ARG A 37 7.84 6.62 6.66
C ARG A 37 6.95 5.52 6.14
N LEU A 38 6.18 5.86 5.15
CA LEU A 38 5.41 4.89 4.42
C LEU A 38 6.25 4.41 3.25
N THR A 39 6.52 3.13 3.23
CA THR A 39 7.22 2.51 2.12
C THR A 39 6.24 1.65 1.35
N TYR A 40 6.32 1.70 0.02
CA TYR A 40 5.44 0.85 -0.74
C TYR A 40 6.17 0.21 -1.92
N ILE A 41 5.71 -0.97 -2.28
CA ILE A 41 6.16 -1.68 -3.46
C ILE A 41 4.94 -2.17 -4.20
N SER A 42 4.95 -2.03 -5.50
CA SER A 42 3.83 -2.46 -6.32
C SER A 42 4.35 -2.88 -7.69
N ASN A 43 3.66 -3.81 -8.32
CA ASN A 43 3.91 -4.14 -9.71
C ASN A 43 2.98 -3.41 -10.66
N LEU A 44 2.20 -2.47 -10.12
CA LEU A 44 1.34 -1.61 -10.92
C LEU A 44 2.06 -0.33 -11.27
N ARG A 45 1.59 0.33 -12.32
CA ARG A 45 2.03 1.68 -12.60
C ARG A 45 1.59 2.57 -11.43
N ARG A 46 2.37 3.58 -11.17
CA ARG A 46 2.10 4.47 -10.05
C ARG A 46 0.69 5.04 -10.11
N GLU A 47 0.24 5.45 -11.28
CA GLU A 47 -1.09 6.01 -11.47
C GLU A 47 -2.17 5.01 -11.15
N ASP A 48 -1.98 3.78 -11.59
CA ASP A 48 -2.94 2.72 -11.33
C ASP A 48 -2.96 2.35 -9.86
N ALA A 49 -1.80 2.33 -9.23
CA ALA A 49 -1.71 2.04 -7.79
C ALA A 49 -2.46 3.09 -6.98
N ILE A 50 -2.30 4.35 -7.33
CA ILE A 50 -2.99 5.43 -6.63
C ILE A 50 -4.50 5.30 -6.80
N ARG A 51 -4.94 4.99 -8.01
CA ARG A 51 -6.35 4.80 -8.28
C ARG A 51 -6.93 3.65 -7.45
N VAL A 52 -6.23 2.53 -7.41
CA VAL A 52 -6.68 1.37 -6.65
C VAL A 52 -6.75 1.69 -5.17
N LEU A 53 -5.77 2.40 -4.64
CA LEU A 53 -5.77 2.80 -3.24
C LEU A 53 -6.95 3.71 -2.91
N LYS A 54 -7.26 4.64 -3.80
CA LYS A 54 -8.40 5.52 -3.59
C LYS A 54 -9.71 4.73 -3.58
N GLU A 55 -9.86 3.80 -4.51
CA GLU A 55 -11.05 2.96 -4.55
C GLU A 55 -11.17 2.11 -3.29
N TRP A 56 -10.06 1.57 -2.84
CA TRP A 56 -10.07 0.78 -1.62
C TRP A 56 -10.51 1.60 -0.42
N LEU A 57 -9.99 2.80 -0.29
CA LEU A 57 -10.38 3.68 0.81
C LEU A 57 -11.87 3.98 0.80
N ILE A 58 -12.42 4.21 -0.37
CA ILE A 58 -13.85 4.48 -0.51
C ILE A 58 -14.67 3.28 -0.06
N GLN A 59 -14.28 2.09 -0.48
CA GLN A 59 -15.03 0.88 -0.17
C GLN A 59 -14.88 0.44 1.28
N ALA A 60 -13.69 0.64 1.84
CA ALA A 60 -13.36 0.02 3.11
C ALA A 60 -13.86 0.80 4.31
N GLY A 61 -13.98 2.11 4.20
CA GLY A 61 -14.20 2.84 5.44
C GLY A 61 -15.19 3.96 5.41
N GLY A 62 -15.87 4.13 4.33
CA GLY A 62 -16.62 5.36 4.23
C GLY A 62 -15.65 6.51 4.07
N ALA A 63 -15.35 6.82 2.82
CA ALA A 63 -14.35 7.82 2.49
C ALA A 63 -14.57 9.15 3.20
N GLU A 64 -15.81 9.48 3.49
CA GLU A 64 -16.10 10.74 4.15
C GLU A 64 -15.51 10.83 5.53
N GLU A 65 -15.56 9.76 6.29
CA GLU A 65 -14.99 9.77 7.63
C GLU A 65 -13.47 9.88 7.56
N TRP A 66 -12.87 9.21 6.61
CA TRP A 66 -11.44 9.29 6.42
C TRP A 66 -11.00 10.69 6.05
N MET A 67 -11.75 11.32 5.17
CA MET A 67 -11.43 12.67 4.73
C MET A 67 -11.53 13.71 5.82
N LYS A 68 -12.38 13.49 6.80
CA LYS A 68 -12.50 14.40 7.92
C LYS A 68 -11.25 14.41 8.80
N HIS A 69 -10.52 13.31 8.80
CA HIS A 69 -9.31 13.18 9.62
C HIS A 69 -8.03 13.50 8.86
N ILE A 70 -8.13 13.62 7.57
CA ILE A 70 -6.98 13.97 6.73
C ILE A 70 -7.06 15.45 6.41
N LYS A 71 -6.06 16.17 6.85
CA LYS A 71 -5.99 17.60 6.57
C LYS A 71 -5.01 17.87 5.45
#